data_6ed9a8dd5bb6498f93cf0714d8b1f17b
#
_entry.id   6ed9a8dd5bb6498f93cf0714d8b1f17b
#
_cell.length_a   1.000
_cell.length_b   1.000
_cell.length_c   1.000
_cell.angle_alpha   90.00
_cell.angle_beta   90.00
_cell.angle_gamma   90.00
#
_symmetry.space_group_name_H-M   'P 1'
#
loop_
_entity.id
_entity.type
_entity.pdbx_description
1 polymer ?
#
loop_
_entity_poly.entity_id
_entity_poly.type
_entity_poly.pdbx_seq_one_letter_code
_entity_poly.pdbx_strand_id
1 'polypeptide(L)'
;MATDLQRCRTFRYRLHPTARQTEGFGAQLNFQRELYNAALEERIGAWDWERRSVSYFDQCETLTGLDEVRPXXAFAAFYRRVKSGGTPGFPRFKSAQRFDSLLWEDKSGWKIKFDVSRLYVLGIGEVKANFHRPLGGTPKAITVKREGTKWWLSVRCIDVPALPLAPSGREVGIDLGITNVVATSDGELIVGEHFGGDTKNRLKLEQQRLSSKQRGSRRRRGQVEVVARLHRKVANQRKNAAHQLSRRLVNEYDVIVLEDLAITNMVRKPRAKPDPNRAGVFLPNGAAAKARLNRSIHDAGWGNLASLLSYKAESAGRVVVTVDPRHTSQTCAECGHVEAGNRVTQEAFRCCSCGHADHADINAARNILRAGRALQALACVDRN
;
A
#
# COMPACT_ATOMS: atom_id res chain seq x y z
N MET A 1 14.43 22.24 -19.64
CA MET A 1 13.85 21.01 -20.25
C MET A 1 13.40 20.08 -19.14
N ALA A 2 12.07 19.93 -18.96
CA ALA A 2 11.55 18.99 -17.98
C ALA A 2 11.97 17.58 -18.39
N THR A 3 12.74 16.91 -17.58
CA THR A 3 13.05 15.49 -17.75
C THR A 3 11.70 14.75 -17.85
N ASP A 4 11.46 14.17 -19.00
CA ASP A 4 10.25 13.39 -19.27
C ASP A 4 10.32 12.12 -18.41
N LEU A 5 9.94 12.27 -17.14
CA LEU A 5 9.88 11.14 -16.21
C LEU A 5 8.93 10.11 -16.79
N GLN A 6 9.48 8.98 -17.20
CA GLN A 6 8.77 7.87 -17.83
C GLN A 6 7.63 7.41 -16.91
N ARG A 7 6.41 7.88 -17.19
CA ARG A 7 5.24 7.54 -16.35
C ARG A 7 4.92 6.06 -16.46
N CYS A 8 4.99 5.40 -15.32
CA CYS A 8 4.74 3.97 -15.22
C CYS A 8 3.41 3.72 -14.50
N ARG A 9 2.56 2.89 -15.07
CA ARG A 9 1.26 2.56 -14.46
C ARG A 9 0.94 1.08 -14.61
N THR A 10 0.27 0.53 -13.61
CA THR A 10 -0.19 -0.87 -13.62
C THR A 10 -1.70 -0.91 -13.85
N PHE A 11 -2.11 -1.65 -14.89
CA PHE A 11 -3.50 -1.90 -15.24
C PHE A 11 -3.89 -3.29 -14.78
N ARG A 12 -4.99 -3.42 -14.06
CA ARG A 12 -5.41 -4.69 -13.45
C ARG A 12 -6.73 -5.16 -14.04
N TYR A 13 -6.77 -6.47 -14.44
CA TYR A 13 -7.90 -7.11 -15.08
C TYR A 13 -8.21 -8.45 -14.43
N ARG A 14 -9.45 -8.87 -14.52
CA ARG A 14 -9.90 -10.18 -14.02
C ARG A 14 -9.61 -11.25 -15.07
N LEU A 15 -9.01 -12.38 -14.66
CA LEU A 15 -8.83 -13.58 -15.50
C LEU A 15 -9.83 -14.65 -15.12
N HIS A 16 -10.27 -15.40 -16.11
CA HIS A 16 -11.22 -16.53 -15.99
C HIS A 16 -10.59 -17.79 -16.60
N PRO A 17 -9.56 -18.38 -15.97
CA PRO A 17 -8.97 -19.59 -16.49
C PRO A 17 -9.92 -20.79 -16.33
N THR A 18 -9.85 -21.74 -17.27
CA THR A 18 -10.50 -23.05 -17.17
C THR A 18 -9.85 -23.88 -16.04
N ALA A 19 -10.43 -25.04 -15.71
CA ALA A 19 -9.87 -25.95 -14.72
C ALA A 19 -8.42 -26.34 -15.10
N ARG A 20 -8.21 -26.77 -16.37
CA ARG A 20 -6.89 -27.14 -16.90
C ARG A 20 -5.88 -25.99 -16.80
N GLN A 21 -6.30 -24.76 -17.16
CA GLN A 21 -5.43 -23.58 -17.06
C GLN A 21 -5.11 -23.21 -15.60
N THR A 22 -6.08 -23.43 -14.70
CA THR A 22 -5.88 -23.21 -13.25
C THR A 22 -4.84 -24.18 -12.70
N GLU A 23 -4.88 -25.43 -13.13
CA GLU A 23 -3.88 -26.46 -12.80
C GLU A 23 -2.51 -26.07 -13.34
N GLY A 24 -2.43 -25.63 -14.61
CA GLY A 24 -1.20 -25.16 -15.24
C GLY A 24 -0.56 -24.01 -14.49
N PHE A 25 -1.34 -22.97 -14.14
CA PHE A 25 -0.85 -21.88 -13.31
C PHE A 25 -0.40 -22.37 -11.92
N GLY A 26 -1.12 -23.32 -11.35
CA GLY A 26 -0.76 -23.94 -10.07
C GLY A 26 0.59 -24.66 -10.14
N ALA A 27 0.79 -25.42 -11.20
CA ALA A 27 2.05 -26.13 -11.45
C ALA A 27 3.22 -25.13 -11.60
N GLN A 28 3.03 -24.08 -12.38
CA GLN A 28 4.05 -23.01 -12.54
C GLN A 28 4.36 -22.31 -11.22
N LEU A 29 3.34 -22.01 -10.40
CA LEU A 29 3.54 -21.41 -9.07
C LEU A 29 4.38 -22.33 -8.17
N ASN A 30 4.10 -23.63 -8.17
CA ASN A 30 4.85 -24.60 -7.38
C ASN A 30 6.30 -24.74 -7.87
N PHE A 31 6.49 -24.88 -9.17
CA PHE A 31 7.82 -25.00 -9.79
C PHE A 31 8.68 -23.76 -9.45
N GLN A 32 8.15 -22.57 -9.70
CA GLN A 32 8.90 -21.32 -9.42
C GLN A 32 9.18 -21.14 -7.92
N ARG A 33 8.26 -21.59 -7.05
CA ARG A 33 8.47 -21.54 -5.60
C ARG A 33 9.61 -22.48 -5.18
N GLU A 34 9.61 -23.69 -5.70
CA GLU A 34 10.65 -24.70 -5.39
C GLU A 34 12.00 -24.22 -5.87
N LEU A 35 12.08 -23.69 -7.08
CA LEU A 35 13.30 -23.13 -7.63
C LEU A 35 13.79 -21.92 -6.82
N TYR A 36 12.88 -21.01 -6.41
CA TYR A 36 13.23 -19.90 -5.53
C TYR A 36 13.79 -20.40 -4.19
N ASN A 37 13.17 -21.42 -3.60
CA ASN A 37 13.60 -21.95 -2.32
C ASN A 37 14.94 -22.69 -2.45
N ALA A 38 15.16 -23.45 -3.52
CA ALA A 38 16.44 -24.13 -3.79
C ALA A 38 17.58 -23.12 -3.96
N ALA A 39 17.34 -22.05 -4.74
CA ALA A 39 18.32 -20.99 -4.94
C ALA A 39 18.65 -20.26 -3.62
N LEU A 40 17.67 -20.09 -2.75
CA LEU A 40 17.89 -19.49 -1.43
C LEU A 40 18.69 -20.43 -0.52
N GLU A 41 18.36 -21.71 -0.52
CA GLU A 41 19.04 -22.74 0.26
C GLU A 41 20.51 -22.86 -0.14
N GLU A 42 20.81 -22.87 -1.43
CA GLU A 42 22.18 -22.88 -1.97
C GLU A 42 22.99 -21.70 -1.45
N ARG A 43 22.43 -20.48 -1.49
CA ARG A 43 23.13 -19.28 -1.00
C ARG A 43 23.39 -19.32 0.51
N ILE A 44 22.44 -19.85 1.27
CA ILE A 44 22.57 -20.00 2.72
C ILE A 44 23.67 -21.04 3.00
N GLY A 45 23.59 -22.20 2.36
CA GLY A 45 24.57 -23.28 2.52
C GLY A 45 25.99 -22.85 2.16
N ALA A 46 26.16 -22.23 0.99
CA ALA A 46 27.50 -21.73 0.54
C ALA A 46 28.07 -20.73 1.55
N TRP A 47 27.25 -19.86 2.12
CA TRP A 47 27.71 -18.91 3.13
C TRP A 47 28.02 -19.59 4.47
N ASP A 48 27.15 -20.47 4.92
CA ASP A 48 27.29 -21.10 6.25
C ASP A 48 28.50 -22.07 6.29
N TRP A 49 28.70 -22.86 5.22
CA TRP A 49 29.74 -23.89 5.18
C TRP A 49 31.07 -23.40 4.60
N GLU A 50 31.01 -22.56 3.54
CA GLU A 50 32.21 -22.17 2.76
C GLU A 50 32.55 -20.69 2.90
N ARG A 51 31.70 -19.88 3.55
CA ARG A 51 31.80 -18.41 3.59
C ARG A 51 31.88 -17.79 2.19
N ARG A 52 31.34 -18.51 1.19
CA ARG A 52 31.35 -18.12 -0.21
C ARG A 52 30.04 -17.42 -0.58
N SER A 53 30.16 -16.30 -1.29
CA SER A 53 28.98 -15.59 -1.86
C SER A 53 28.65 -16.17 -3.23
N VAL A 54 27.43 -16.58 -3.44
CA VAL A 54 26.93 -17.13 -4.71
C VAL A 54 26.18 -16.03 -5.46
N SER A 55 26.64 -15.71 -6.67
CA SER A 55 25.98 -14.70 -7.51
C SER A 55 24.76 -15.28 -8.24
N TYR A 56 24.02 -14.42 -8.92
CA TYR A 56 22.90 -14.86 -9.78
C TYR A 56 23.41 -15.72 -10.95
N PHE A 57 24.55 -15.32 -11.53
CA PHE A 57 25.12 -16.03 -12.68
C PHE A 57 25.61 -17.43 -12.30
N ASP A 58 26.27 -17.58 -11.15
CA ASP A 58 26.68 -18.89 -10.64
C ASP A 58 25.47 -19.82 -10.52
N GLN A 59 24.34 -19.29 -10.02
CA GLN A 59 23.12 -20.07 -9.85
C GLN A 59 22.46 -20.44 -11.20
N CYS A 60 22.59 -19.60 -12.22
CA CYS A 60 22.08 -19.93 -13.56
C CYS A 60 22.80 -21.13 -14.16
N GLU A 61 24.08 -21.33 -13.80
CA GLU A 61 24.85 -22.49 -14.25
C GLU A 61 24.44 -23.78 -13.54
N THR A 62 24.07 -23.67 -12.27
CA THR A 62 23.78 -24.85 -11.43
C THR A 62 22.29 -25.22 -11.38
N LEU A 63 21.41 -24.26 -11.52
CA LEU A 63 19.96 -24.45 -11.39
C LEU A 63 19.26 -24.17 -12.72
N THR A 64 19.02 -25.22 -13.48
CA THR A 64 18.29 -25.15 -14.76
C THR A 64 16.91 -24.51 -14.55
N GLY A 65 16.58 -23.53 -15.38
CA GLY A 65 15.33 -22.83 -15.34
C GLY A 65 15.27 -21.63 -14.35
N LEU A 66 16.40 -21.26 -13.75
CA LEU A 66 16.46 -20.14 -12.82
C LEU A 66 16.20 -18.79 -13.51
N ASP A 67 16.46 -18.71 -14.79
CA ASP A 67 16.17 -17.53 -15.62
C ASP A 67 14.68 -17.22 -15.70
N GLU A 68 13.82 -18.23 -15.51
CA GLU A 68 12.37 -18.05 -15.44
C GLU A 68 11.90 -17.51 -14.07
N VAL A 69 12.73 -17.67 -13.04
CA VAL A 69 12.41 -17.24 -11.67
C VAL A 69 13.49 -16.27 -11.21
N ARG A 70 13.17 -15.02 -10.99
CA ARG A 70 14.14 -14.01 -10.58
C ARG A 70 14.25 -13.90 -9.04
N PRO A 71 14.96 -14.83 -8.38
CA PRO A 71 15.27 -14.64 -6.95
C PRO A 71 16.09 -13.38 -6.66
N UNK A 72 16.62 -13.05 -7.59
CA UNK A 72 17.34 -11.86 -7.58
C UNK A 72 16.56 -10.67 -7.07
N UNK A 73 15.61 -10.61 -7.28
CA UNK A 73 14.78 -9.63 -6.79
C UNK A 73 14.78 -9.52 -5.33
N ALA A 74 14.72 -10.60 -4.75
CA ALA A 74 14.77 -10.65 -3.30
C ALA A 74 16.11 -10.19 -2.74
N PHE A 75 17.19 -10.70 -3.29
CA PHE A 75 18.54 -10.31 -2.86
C PHE A 75 18.89 -8.88 -3.27
N ALA A 76 18.52 -8.45 -4.46
CA ALA A 76 18.72 -7.07 -4.89
C ALA A 76 18.02 -6.08 -3.94
N ALA A 77 16.80 -6.40 -3.52
CA ALA A 77 16.07 -5.59 -2.54
C ALA A 77 16.76 -5.61 -1.15
N PHE A 78 17.33 -6.75 -0.76
CA PHE A 78 18.10 -6.87 0.48
C PHE A 78 19.35 -5.97 0.42
N TYR A 79 20.17 -6.11 -0.62
CA TYR A 79 21.41 -5.33 -0.77
C TYR A 79 21.14 -3.83 -0.92
N ARG A 80 20.09 -3.45 -1.61
CA ARG A 80 19.70 -2.03 -1.73
C ARG A 80 19.39 -1.44 -0.35
N ARG A 81 18.66 -2.17 0.52
CA ARG A 81 18.38 -1.72 1.89
C ARG A 81 19.65 -1.62 2.73
N VAL A 82 20.57 -2.58 2.57
CA VAL A 82 21.89 -2.52 3.24
C VAL A 82 22.63 -1.24 2.83
N LYS A 83 22.72 -0.97 1.51
CA LYS A 83 23.42 0.21 0.97
C LYS A 83 22.78 1.53 1.40
N SER A 84 21.45 1.56 1.57
CA SER A 84 20.73 2.77 1.98
C SER A 84 20.69 2.97 3.50
N GLY A 85 21.37 2.12 4.29
CA GLY A 85 21.36 2.21 5.76
C GLY A 85 20.05 1.78 6.40
N GLY A 86 19.15 1.16 5.63
CA GLY A 86 17.88 0.66 6.14
C GLY A 86 18.04 -0.68 6.86
N THR A 87 16.97 -1.13 7.50
CA THR A 87 16.96 -2.45 8.15
C THR A 87 16.79 -3.54 7.09
N PRO A 88 17.84 -4.32 6.79
CA PRO A 88 17.74 -5.36 5.75
C PRO A 88 17.03 -6.60 6.31
N GLY A 89 15.88 -6.94 5.70
CA GLY A 89 15.24 -8.23 5.97
C GLY A 89 15.79 -9.27 5.01
N PHE A 90 16.49 -10.28 5.54
CA PHE A 90 17.05 -11.36 4.71
C PHE A 90 15.92 -12.11 3.98
N PRO A 91 16.13 -12.54 2.72
CA PRO A 91 15.13 -13.34 2.01
C PRO A 91 14.72 -14.59 2.79
N ARG A 92 13.44 -14.95 2.72
CA ARG A 92 12.88 -16.08 3.48
C ARG A 92 12.28 -17.11 2.54
N PHE A 93 12.33 -18.38 2.93
CA PHE A 93 11.66 -19.46 2.23
C PHE A 93 10.17 -19.15 2.04
N LYS A 94 9.64 -19.52 0.89
CA LYS A 94 8.23 -19.27 0.52
C LYS A 94 7.42 -20.55 0.65
N SER A 95 6.38 -20.50 1.46
CA SER A 95 5.38 -21.58 1.49
C SER A 95 4.45 -21.46 0.27
N ALA A 96 3.77 -22.53 -0.06
CA ALA A 96 2.79 -22.58 -1.17
C ALA A 96 1.67 -21.53 -1.00
N GLN A 97 1.35 -21.17 0.25
CA GLN A 97 0.32 -20.18 0.54
C GLN A 97 0.78 -18.73 0.31
N ARG A 98 2.09 -18.50 0.32
CA ARG A 98 2.71 -17.17 0.18
C ARG A 98 3.32 -16.93 -1.21
N PHE A 99 3.32 -17.93 -2.06
CA PHE A 99 3.78 -17.81 -3.45
C PHE A 99 2.54 -17.86 -4.35
N ASP A 100 2.02 -16.69 -4.66
CA ASP A 100 0.69 -16.52 -5.29
C ASP A 100 0.71 -15.75 -6.60
N SER A 101 1.92 -15.41 -7.12
CA SER A 101 2.05 -14.59 -8.32
C SER A 101 3.21 -15.04 -9.21
N LEU A 102 2.97 -14.97 -10.51
CA LEU A 102 3.92 -15.28 -11.59
C LEU A 102 4.20 -13.98 -12.35
N LEU A 103 5.45 -13.68 -12.61
CA LEU A 103 5.89 -12.47 -13.32
C LEU A 103 6.52 -12.86 -14.66
N TRP A 104 6.11 -12.21 -15.72
CA TRP A 104 6.77 -12.29 -17.04
C TRP A 104 7.20 -10.87 -17.44
N GLU A 105 8.50 -10.66 -17.56
CA GLU A 105 9.07 -9.38 -18.02
C GLU A 105 9.34 -9.38 -19.51
N ASP A 106 9.70 -10.52 -20.04
CA ASP A 106 9.91 -10.69 -21.47
C ASP A 106 8.56 -10.87 -22.21
N LYS A 107 8.42 -10.20 -23.33
CA LYS A 107 7.23 -10.25 -24.20
C LYS A 107 7.09 -11.59 -24.94
N SER A 108 8.15 -12.38 -25.06
CA SER A 108 8.10 -13.69 -25.74
C SER A 108 7.13 -14.65 -25.05
N GLY A 109 6.97 -14.53 -23.75
CA GLY A 109 6.14 -15.44 -22.96
C GLY A 109 4.65 -15.10 -22.87
N TRP A 110 4.21 -13.95 -23.44
CA TRP A 110 2.81 -13.53 -23.31
C TRP A 110 2.38 -12.56 -24.41
N LYS A 111 1.06 -12.56 -24.70
CA LYS A 111 0.45 -11.62 -25.65
C LYS A 111 -0.97 -11.27 -25.20
N ILE A 112 -1.32 -10.00 -25.20
CA ILE A 112 -2.68 -9.53 -24.91
C ILE A 112 -3.43 -9.38 -26.23
N LYS A 113 -4.58 -10.03 -26.33
CA LYS A 113 -5.50 -9.98 -27.49
C LYS A 113 -6.78 -9.28 -27.04
N PHE A 114 -6.84 -7.95 -27.22
CA PHE A 114 -7.98 -7.13 -26.77
C PHE A 114 -9.25 -7.46 -27.57
N ASP A 115 -9.11 -7.68 -28.87
CA ASP A 115 -10.19 -8.01 -29.81
C ASP A 115 -11.04 -9.18 -29.36
N VAL A 116 -10.39 -10.26 -28.87
CA VAL A 116 -11.05 -11.48 -28.41
C VAL A 116 -11.09 -11.61 -26.88
N SER A 117 -10.69 -10.59 -26.16
CA SER A 117 -10.65 -10.56 -24.68
C SER A 117 -9.87 -11.73 -24.08
N ARG A 118 -8.66 -11.99 -24.61
CA ARG A 118 -7.81 -13.09 -24.16
C ARG A 118 -6.38 -12.62 -23.85
N LEU A 119 -5.78 -13.31 -22.89
CA LEU A 119 -4.36 -13.24 -22.57
C LEU A 119 -3.74 -14.59 -22.98
N TYR A 120 -2.80 -14.57 -23.91
CA TYR A 120 -1.96 -15.75 -24.20
C TYR A 120 -0.80 -15.77 -23.20
N VAL A 121 -0.51 -16.92 -22.62
CA VAL A 121 0.63 -17.16 -21.73
C VAL A 121 1.28 -18.48 -22.16
N LEU A 122 2.59 -18.45 -22.36
CA LEU A 122 3.39 -19.63 -22.76
C LEU A 122 3.21 -20.76 -21.73
N GLY A 123 2.94 -21.96 -22.21
CA GLY A 123 2.68 -23.13 -21.38
C GLY A 123 1.27 -23.24 -20.80
N ILE A 124 0.44 -22.19 -20.93
CA ILE A 124 -0.93 -22.16 -20.42
C ILE A 124 -1.96 -22.02 -21.57
N GLY A 125 -1.58 -21.29 -22.62
CA GLY A 125 -2.48 -20.98 -23.73
C GLY A 125 -3.29 -19.71 -23.51
N GLU A 126 -4.43 -19.59 -24.19
CA GLU A 126 -5.29 -18.39 -24.20
C GLU A 126 -6.28 -18.39 -23.05
N VAL A 127 -6.12 -17.48 -22.12
CA VAL A 127 -6.95 -17.33 -20.91
C VAL A 127 -7.94 -16.17 -21.12
N LYS A 128 -9.22 -16.39 -20.87
CA LYS A 128 -10.25 -15.34 -20.94
C LYS A 128 -9.96 -14.25 -19.90
N ALA A 129 -9.97 -12.98 -20.35
CA ALA A 129 -9.69 -11.81 -19.52
C ALA A 129 -10.81 -10.79 -19.66
N ASN A 130 -11.14 -10.09 -18.59
CA ASN A 130 -12.11 -9.00 -18.63
C ASN A 130 -11.37 -7.66 -18.76
N PHE A 131 -11.16 -7.21 -20.00
CA PHE A 131 -10.53 -5.93 -20.32
C PHE A 131 -11.57 -4.81 -20.30
N HIS A 132 -11.94 -4.34 -19.11
CA HIS A 132 -12.97 -3.30 -18.91
C HIS A 132 -12.51 -1.89 -19.26
N ARG A 133 -11.25 -1.72 -19.67
CA ARG A 133 -10.65 -0.44 -20.11
C ARG A 133 -9.41 -0.73 -20.96
N PRO A 134 -9.05 0.17 -21.89
CA PRO A 134 -7.82 0.01 -22.66
C PRO A 134 -6.57 0.20 -21.77
N LEU A 135 -5.45 -0.24 -22.28
CA LEU A 135 -4.15 0.09 -21.70
C LEU A 135 -3.74 1.50 -22.14
N GLY A 136 -3.14 2.26 -21.25
CA GLY A 136 -2.40 3.47 -21.61
C GLY A 136 -0.92 3.13 -21.67
N GLY A 137 -0.22 3.62 -22.69
CA GLY A 137 1.22 3.42 -22.84
C GLY A 137 1.62 2.04 -23.33
N THR A 138 2.91 1.73 -23.19
CA THR A 138 3.55 0.53 -23.73
C THR A 138 3.62 -0.58 -22.67
N PRO A 139 3.01 -1.75 -22.86
CA PRO A 139 3.13 -2.87 -21.94
C PRO A 139 4.57 -3.40 -21.90
N LYS A 140 5.14 -3.59 -20.70
CA LYS A 140 6.50 -4.09 -20.49
C LYS A 140 6.56 -5.40 -19.72
N ALA A 141 5.58 -5.67 -18.84
CA ALA A 141 5.57 -6.88 -18.02
C ALA A 141 4.15 -7.21 -17.63
N ILE A 142 3.91 -8.48 -17.36
CA ILE A 142 2.65 -8.92 -16.76
C ILE A 142 2.92 -9.68 -15.46
N THR A 143 1.97 -9.56 -14.53
CA THR A 143 1.92 -10.40 -13.34
C THR A 143 0.56 -11.08 -13.30
N VAL A 144 0.55 -12.40 -13.23
CA VAL A 144 -0.67 -13.17 -12.98
C VAL A 144 -0.68 -13.56 -11.51
N LYS A 145 -1.74 -13.17 -10.79
CA LYS A 145 -1.82 -13.37 -9.34
C LYS A 145 -3.08 -14.13 -8.95
N ARG A 146 -2.92 -15.12 -8.06
CA ARG A 146 -4.03 -15.85 -7.44
C ARG A 146 -4.44 -15.18 -6.13
N GLU A 147 -5.73 -14.85 -6.00
CA GLU A 147 -6.30 -14.30 -4.75
C GLU A 147 -7.51 -15.16 -4.33
N GLY A 148 -7.26 -16.13 -3.47
CA GLY A 148 -8.24 -17.16 -3.14
C GLY A 148 -8.52 -18.04 -4.35
N THR A 149 -9.76 -18.05 -4.81
CA THR A 149 -10.18 -18.78 -6.01
C THR A 149 -10.11 -17.94 -7.30
N LYS A 150 -9.70 -16.67 -7.16
CA LYS A 150 -9.75 -15.70 -8.26
C LYS A 150 -8.36 -15.43 -8.82
N TRP A 151 -8.29 -15.26 -10.16
CA TRP A 151 -7.05 -14.93 -10.87
C TRP A 151 -7.12 -13.51 -11.43
N TRP A 152 -6.00 -12.81 -11.36
CA TRP A 152 -5.89 -11.42 -11.79
C TRP A 152 -4.66 -11.26 -12.66
N LEU A 153 -4.80 -10.46 -13.71
CA LEU A 153 -3.71 -9.97 -14.53
C LEU A 153 -3.40 -8.54 -14.14
N SER A 154 -2.14 -8.24 -13.89
CA SER A 154 -1.63 -6.87 -13.75
C SER A 154 -0.65 -6.63 -14.89
N VAL A 155 -0.89 -5.60 -15.69
CA VAL A 155 -0.02 -5.21 -16.83
C VAL A 155 0.72 -3.93 -16.44
N ARG A 156 2.04 -4.01 -16.34
CA ARG A 156 2.88 -2.84 -16.12
C ARG A 156 3.16 -2.16 -17.46
N CYS A 157 2.72 -0.91 -17.58
CA CYS A 157 2.94 -0.09 -18.78
C CYS A 157 3.85 1.09 -18.45
N ILE A 158 4.67 1.47 -19.42
CA ILE A 158 5.50 2.68 -19.38
C ILE A 158 4.95 3.68 -20.42
N ASP A 159 5.47 4.88 -20.41
CA ASP A 159 5.07 5.97 -21.34
C ASP A 159 3.56 6.20 -21.31
N VAL A 160 2.97 6.11 -20.11
CA VAL A 160 1.53 6.31 -19.96
C VAL A 160 1.23 7.81 -20.07
N PRO A 161 0.40 8.24 -21.05
CA PRO A 161 0.14 9.66 -21.23
C PRO A 161 -0.56 10.28 -20.02
N ALA A 162 -0.22 11.52 -19.71
CA ALA A 162 -0.98 12.33 -18.77
C ALA A 162 -2.34 12.65 -19.37
N LEU A 163 -3.34 12.80 -18.51
CA LEU A 163 -4.68 13.21 -18.88
C LEU A 163 -5.04 14.44 -18.03
N PRO A 164 -4.42 15.61 -18.33
CA PRO A 164 -4.62 16.79 -17.51
C PRO A 164 -6.08 17.23 -17.52
N LEU A 165 -6.54 17.64 -16.36
CA LEU A 165 -7.88 18.22 -16.18
C LEU A 165 -7.80 19.74 -16.30
N ALA A 166 -8.87 20.37 -16.71
CA ALA A 166 -8.97 21.83 -16.73
C ALA A 166 -8.73 22.40 -15.31
N PRO A 167 -8.01 23.53 -15.18
CA PRO A 167 -7.80 24.13 -13.86
C PRO A 167 -9.12 24.45 -13.17
N SER A 168 -9.17 24.18 -11.87
CA SER A 168 -10.33 24.48 -11.02
C SER A 168 -10.15 25.80 -10.23
N GLY A 169 -8.91 26.26 -10.10
CA GLY A 169 -8.54 27.41 -9.26
C GLY A 169 -8.61 27.13 -7.78
N ARG A 170 -8.85 25.86 -7.35
CA ARG A 170 -9.10 25.52 -5.95
C ARG A 170 -7.91 24.76 -5.36
N GLU A 171 -7.65 25.04 -4.08
CA GLU A 171 -6.63 24.36 -3.29
C GLU A 171 -7.24 23.82 -2.00
N VAL A 172 -6.70 22.74 -1.46
CA VAL A 172 -7.21 22.13 -0.23
C VAL A 172 -6.08 21.60 0.65
N GLY A 173 -6.18 21.88 1.95
CA GLY A 173 -5.41 21.20 2.99
C GLY A 173 -6.22 20.03 3.54
N ILE A 174 -5.57 18.91 3.78
CA ILE A 174 -6.21 17.68 4.26
C ILE A 174 -5.52 17.19 5.53
N ASP A 175 -6.28 17.13 6.62
CA ASP A 175 -5.88 16.44 7.85
C ASP A 175 -6.38 14.99 7.78
N LEU A 176 -5.49 14.02 8.13
CA LEU A 176 -5.77 12.58 8.08
C LEU A 176 -6.00 12.04 9.50
N GLY A 177 -7.25 11.79 9.83
CA GLY A 177 -7.66 11.33 11.15
C GLY A 177 -8.11 9.86 11.22
N ILE A 178 -8.47 9.42 12.42
CA ILE A 178 -8.99 8.05 12.66
C ILE A 178 -10.52 8.06 12.61
N THR A 179 -11.16 8.99 13.29
CA THR A 179 -12.63 9.15 13.30
C THR A 179 -13.08 9.74 11.97
N ASN A 180 -12.60 10.92 11.67
CA ASN A 180 -12.70 11.53 10.34
C ASN A 180 -11.47 11.11 9.55
N VAL A 181 -11.65 10.24 8.56
CA VAL A 181 -10.51 9.75 7.74
C VAL A 181 -9.87 10.91 6.98
N VAL A 182 -10.68 11.89 6.60
CA VAL A 182 -10.24 13.13 5.97
C VAL A 182 -11.06 14.30 6.55
N ALA A 183 -10.38 15.35 6.97
CA ALA A 183 -10.95 16.67 7.18
C ALA A 183 -10.34 17.63 6.19
N THR A 184 -11.14 18.44 5.52
CA THR A 184 -10.67 19.41 4.52
C THR A 184 -10.65 20.82 5.09
N SER A 185 -9.77 21.68 4.56
CA SER A 185 -9.73 23.10 4.89
C SER A 185 -11.03 23.84 4.53
N ASP A 186 -11.83 23.25 3.62
CA ASP A 186 -13.13 23.80 3.19
C ASP A 186 -14.25 23.44 4.19
N GLY A 187 -13.96 22.64 5.24
CA GLY A 187 -14.91 22.31 6.29
C GLY A 187 -15.59 20.95 6.15
N GLU A 188 -15.24 20.14 5.16
CA GLU A 188 -15.83 18.80 5.00
C GLU A 188 -15.14 17.79 5.92
N LEU A 189 -15.97 16.99 6.62
CA LEU A 189 -15.51 15.87 7.46
C LEU A 189 -15.98 14.55 6.84
N ILE A 190 -15.03 13.69 6.46
CA ILE A 190 -15.30 12.40 5.82
C ILE A 190 -15.05 11.29 6.83
N VAL A 191 -16.14 10.74 7.38
CA VAL A 191 -16.09 9.72 8.43
C VAL A 191 -15.72 8.35 7.84
N GLY A 192 -14.89 7.62 8.57
CA GLY A 192 -14.37 6.32 8.13
C GLY A 192 -15.32 5.13 8.29
N GLU A 193 -16.49 5.31 8.87
CA GLU A 193 -17.44 4.22 9.13
C GLU A 193 -17.96 3.53 7.86
N HIS A 194 -17.97 4.25 6.74
CA HIS A 194 -18.47 3.74 5.46
C HIS A 194 -17.55 2.65 4.83
N PHE A 195 -16.40 2.37 5.47
CA PHE A 195 -15.43 1.43 4.89
C PHE A 195 -15.61 -0.01 5.44
N GLY A 196 -16.82 -0.56 5.33
CA GLY A 196 -17.07 -1.96 5.57
C GLY A 196 -17.69 -2.36 6.92
N GLY A 197 -18.52 -1.49 7.52
CA GLY A 197 -19.11 -1.70 8.84
C GLY A 197 -19.68 -3.10 9.07
N ASP A 198 -20.74 -3.48 8.34
CA ASP A 198 -21.37 -4.80 8.48
C ASP A 198 -20.42 -5.96 8.19
N THR A 199 -19.55 -5.77 7.19
CA THR A 199 -18.55 -6.79 6.83
C THR A 199 -17.52 -6.96 7.96
N LYS A 200 -17.14 -5.88 8.65
CA LYS A 200 -16.23 -5.93 9.81
C LYS A 200 -16.87 -6.68 10.99
N ASN A 201 -18.14 -6.41 11.27
CA ASN A 201 -18.88 -7.09 12.33
C ASN A 201 -18.97 -8.60 12.06
N ARG A 202 -19.32 -8.96 10.83
CA ARG A 202 -19.35 -10.36 10.39
C ARG A 202 -17.97 -11.00 10.49
N LEU A 203 -16.90 -10.28 10.08
CA LEU A 203 -15.52 -10.77 10.18
C LEU A 203 -15.15 -11.08 11.64
N LYS A 204 -15.49 -10.19 12.58
CA LYS A 204 -15.26 -10.39 14.02
C LYS A 204 -15.90 -11.70 14.50
N LEU A 205 -17.18 -11.93 14.16
CA LEU A 205 -17.91 -13.15 14.54
C LEU A 205 -17.24 -14.41 13.94
N GLU A 206 -16.88 -14.37 12.67
CA GLU A 206 -16.25 -15.53 12.00
C GLU A 206 -14.84 -15.80 12.54
N GLN A 207 -14.12 -14.78 13.00
CA GLN A 207 -12.84 -14.96 13.69
C GLN A 207 -13.02 -15.63 15.07
N GLN A 208 -14.08 -15.25 15.82
CA GLN A 208 -14.44 -15.91 17.09
C GLN A 208 -14.76 -17.39 16.84
N ARG A 209 -15.56 -17.68 15.81
CA ARG A 209 -15.87 -19.07 15.40
C ARG A 209 -14.61 -19.85 15.00
N LEU A 210 -13.64 -19.18 14.37
CA LEU A 210 -12.38 -19.79 13.99
C LEU A 210 -11.54 -20.13 15.24
N SER A 211 -11.53 -19.25 16.25
CA SER A 211 -10.74 -19.46 17.47
C SER A 211 -11.23 -20.67 18.27
N SER A 212 -12.54 -20.96 18.25
CA SER A 212 -13.13 -22.08 18.97
C SER A 212 -12.97 -23.45 18.28
N LYS A 213 -12.52 -23.48 17.01
CA LYS A 213 -12.36 -24.73 16.26
C LYS A 213 -11.01 -25.39 16.50
N GLN A 214 -11.01 -26.71 16.65
CA GLN A 214 -9.81 -27.54 16.87
C GLN A 214 -8.80 -27.33 15.70
N ARG A 215 -7.53 -27.09 16.06
CA ARG A 215 -6.42 -26.93 15.10
C ARG A 215 -6.26 -28.21 14.28
N GLY A 216 -6.04 -28.08 12.98
CA GLY A 216 -5.85 -29.21 12.06
C GLY A 216 -7.15 -29.77 11.48
N SER A 217 -8.33 -29.52 12.11
CA SER A 217 -9.59 -30.13 11.67
C SER A 217 -10.05 -29.60 10.31
N ARG A 218 -10.81 -30.43 9.58
CA ARG A 218 -11.43 -30.06 8.30
C ARG A 218 -12.37 -28.87 8.46
N ARG A 219 -13.13 -28.82 9.57
CA ARG A 219 -14.03 -27.70 9.90
C ARG A 219 -13.26 -26.38 10.10
N ARG A 220 -12.08 -26.44 10.72
CA ARG A 220 -11.23 -25.25 10.89
C ARG A 220 -10.67 -24.77 9.54
N ARG A 221 -10.25 -25.68 8.67
CA ARG A 221 -9.75 -25.33 7.32
C ARG A 221 -10.81 -24.57 6.53
N GLY A 222 -12.05 -25.05 6.49
CA GLY A 222 -13.17 -24.32 5.86
C GLY A 222 -13.40 -22.94 6.48
N GLN A 223 -13.32 -22.85 7.82
CA GLN A 223 -13.51 -21.57 8.52
C GLN A 223 -12.40 -20.55 8.18
N VAL A 224 -11.15 -21.00 8.02
CA VAL A 224 -10.02 -20.15 7.57
C VAL A 224 -10.36 -19.52 6.22
N GLU A 225 -10.94 -20.27 5.29
CA GLU A 225 -11.33 -19.75 3.97
C GLU A 225 -12.42 -18.68 4.08
N VAL A 226 -13.41 -18.89 4.96
CA VAL A 226 -14.48 -17.90 5.23
C VAL A 226 -13.87 -16.60 5.75
N VAL A 227 -13.00 -16.69 6.76
CA VAL A 227 -12.33 -15.52 7.36
C VAL A 227 -11.45 -14.82 6.32
N ALA A 228 -10.67 -15.57 5.52
CA ALA A 228 -9.83 -15.02 4.47
C ALA A 228 -10.66 -14.27 3.41
N ARG A 229 -11.81 -14.82 3.02
CA ARG A 229 -12.73 -14.17 2.07
C ARG A 229 -13.27 -12.85 2.63
N LEU A 230 -13.64 -12.81 3.90
CA LEU A 230 -14.14 -11.59 4.56
C LEU A 230 -13.04 -10.53 4.67
N HIS A 231 -11.81 -10.94 5.04
CA HIS A 231 -10.67 -10.01 5.04
C HIS A 231 -10.48 -9.36 3.66
N ARG A 232 -10.52 -10.17 2.59
CA ARG A 232 -10.40 -9.64 1.22
C ARG A 232 -11.56 -8.69 0.88
N LYS A 233 -12.78 -9.00 1.33
CA LYS A 233 -13.95 -8.13 1.10
C LYS A 233 -13.75 -6.78 1.76
N VAL A 234 -13.36 -6.74 3.05
CA VAL A 234 -13.07 -5.50 3.79
C VAL A 234 -11.96 -4.71 3.09
N ALA A 235 -10.86 -5.38 2.73
CA ALA A 235 -9.74 -4.73 2.03
C ALA A 235 -10.18 -4.11 0.69
N ASN A 236 -11.02 -4.80 -0.07
CA ASN A 236 -11.54 -4.30 -1.34
C ASN A 236 -12.50 -3.12 -1.15
N GLN A 237 -13.36 -3.15 -0.13
CA GLN A 237 -14.25 -2.04 0.20
C GLN A 237 -13.45 -0.78 0.54
N ARG A 238 -12.43 -0.91 1.42
CA ARG A 238 -11.53 0.20 1.77
C ARG A 238 -10.80 0.74 0.54
N LYS A 239 -10.26 -0.15 -0.27
CA LYS A 239 -9.54 0.23 -1.50
C LYS A 239 -10.46 0.99 -2.45
N ASN A 240 -11.69 0.51 -2.65
CA ASN A 240 -12.67 1.16 -3.51
C ASN A 240 -13.01 2.56 -3.00
N ALA A 241 -13.28 2.69 -1.69
CA ALA A 241 -13.58 4.00 -1.07
C ALA A 241 -12.41 4.98 -1.23
N ALA A 242 -11.18 4.51 -0.99
CA ALA A 242 -9.98 5.34 -1.17
C ALA A 242 -9.80 5.76 -2.65
N HIS A 243 -10.11 4.87 -3.59
CA HIS A 243 -10.07 5.21 -5.03
C HIS A 243 -11.12 6.25 -5.41
N GLN A 244 -12.35 6.14 -4.88
CA GLN A 244 -13.42 7.10 -5.13
C GLN A 244 -13.05 8.47 -4.55
N LEU A 245 -12.67 8.49 -3.26
CA LEU A 245 -12.30 9.72 -2.55
C LEU A 245 -11.11 10.42 -3.24
N SER A 246 -10.02 9.69 -3.53
CA SER A 246 -8.85 10.29 -4.18
C SER A 246 -9.18 10.79 -5.60
N ARG A 247 -10.11 10.15 -6.32
CA ARG A 247 -10.53 10.65 -7.65
C ARG A 247 -11.35 11.94 -7.50
N ARG A 248 -12.27 11.99 -6.52
CA ARG A 248 -13.09 13.17 -6.25
C ARG A 248 -12.18 14.38 -5.94
N LEU A 249 -11.25 14.21 -4.98
CA LEU A 249 -10.34 15.28 -4.57
C LEU A 249 -9.48 15.80 -5.74
N VAL A 250 -8.95 14.88 -6.56
CA VAL A 250 -8.13 15.27 -7.74
C VAL A 250 -8.98 15.99 -8.81
N ASN A 251 -10.26 15.66 -8.91
CA ASN A 251 -11.16 16.35 -9.85
C ASN A 251 -11.50 17.77 -9.35
N GLU A 252 -11.61 17.96 -8.03
CA GLU A 252 -12.09 19.22 -7.43
C GLU A 252 -10.99 20.25 -7.19
N TYR A 253 -9.74 19.80 -6.95
CA TYR A 253 -8.66 20.69 -6.50
C TYR A 253 -7.42 20.60 -7.39
N ASP A 254 -6.81 21.75 -7.66
CA ASP A 254 -5.55 21.84 -8.42
C ASP A 254 -4.35 21.54 -7.52
N VAL A 255 -4.42 21.96 -6.25
CA VAL A 255 -3.38 21.72 -5.24
C VAL A 255 -3.99 21.02 -4.04
N ILE A 256 -3.38 19.91 -3.64
CA ILE A 256 -3.79 19.13 -2.47
C ILE A 256 -2.60 19.06 -1.51
N VAL A 257 -2.77 19.59 -0.30
CA VAL A 257 -1.71 19.61 0.71
C VAL A 257 -2.01 18.56 1.78
N LEU A 258 -1.01 17.71 2.09
CA LEU A 258 -1.10 16.64 3.09
C LEU A 258 0.04 16.76 4.10
N GLU A 259 -0.13 16.20 5.29
CA GLU A 259 0.98 16.02 6.22
C GLU A 259 1.89 14.88 5.77
N ASP A 260 3.20 15.04 5.96
CA ASP A 260 4.20 13.97 5.77
C ASP A 260 4.22 13.07 7.00
N LEU A 261 3.24 12.19 7.10
CA LEU A 261 3.09 11.30 8.26
C LEU A 261 4.05 10.11 8.17
N ALA A 262 4.94 9.97 9.14
CA ALA A 262 5.85 8.83 9.28
C ALA A 262 5.07 7.60 9.81
N ILE A 263 4.13 7.08 9.00
CA ILE A 263 3.19 6.02 9.39
C ILE A 263 3.93 4.78 9.93
N THR A 264 5.06 4.41 9.33
CA THR A 264 5.88 3.27 9.76
C THR A 264 6.32 3.43 11.22
N ASN A 265 6.71 4.63 11.60
CA ASN A 265 7.11 4.94 12.98
C ASN A 265 5.88 4.98 13.90
N MET A 266 4.78 5.56 13.42
CA MET A 266 3.53 5.65 14.17
C MET A 266 2.98 4.28 14.58
N VAL A 267 3.14 3.24 13.74
CA VAL A 267 2.63 1.88 14.03
C VAL A 267 3.66 0.97 14.69
N ARG A 268 4.85 1.46 15.01
CA ARG A 268 5.90 0.67 15.66
C ARG A 268 5.44 0.19 17.05
N LYS A 269 5.77 -1.06 17.37
CA LYS A 269 5.45 -1.65 18.68
C LYS A 269 6.26 -0.96 19.78
N PRO A 270 5.68 -0.76 20.98
CA PRO A 270 6.47 -0.24 22.11
C PRO A 270 7.61 -1.19 22.45
N ARG A 271 8.72 -0.65 22.90
CA ARG A 271 9.85 -1.45 23.35
C ARG A 271 9.47 -2.19 24.64
N ALA A 272 10.05 -3.39 24.81
CA ALA A 272 9.95 -4.12 26.08
C ALA A 272 10.54 -3.25 27.20
N LYS A 273 9.89 -3.27 28.37
CA LYS A 273 10.32 -2.50 29.55
C LYS A 273 10.71 -3.49 30.65
N PRO A 274 11.98 -3.88 30.77
CA PRO A 274 12.40 -4.84 31.81
C PRO A 274 12.11 -4.29 33.21
N ASP A 275 11.73 -5.17 34.13
CA ASP A 275 11.58 -4.83 35.56
C ASP A 275 12.97 -4.72 36.17
N PRO A 276 13.37 -3.56 36.70
CA PRO A 276 14.71 -3.41 37.31
C PRO A 276 14.92 -4.28 38.54
N ASN A 277 13.85 -4.73 39.19
CA ASN A 277 13.91 -5.51 40.45
C ASN A 277 13.75 -7.02 40.21
N ARG A 278 13.41 -7.47 38.99
CA ARG A 278 13.10 -8.87 38.69
C ARG A 278 13.62 -9.28 37.29
N ALA A 279 14.74 -10.00 37.28
CA ALA A 279 15.34 -10.48 36.03
C ALA A 279 14.33 -11.34 35.23
N GLY A 280 14.21 -11.10 33.96
CA GLY A 280 13.31 -11.83 33.06
C GLY A 280 11.83 -11.40 33.10
N VAL A 281 11.46 -10.48 33.99
CA VAL A 281 10.10 -9.94 34.11
C VAL A 281 10.04 -8.61 33.36
N PHE A 282 8.87 -8.33 32.73
CA PHE A 282 8.65 -7.08 31.96
C PHE A 282 7.44 -6.34 32.52
N LEU A 283 7.62 -5.04 32.71
CA LEU A 283 6.57 -4.12 33.16
C LEU A 283 5.57 -3.79 32.02
N PRO A 284 4.32 -3.42 32.37
CA PRO A 284 3.36 -2.94 31.37
C PRO A 284 3.93 -1.76 30.58
N ASN A 285 3.88 -1.84 29.26
CA ASN A 285 4.43 -0.82 28.34
C ASN A 285 3.38 -0.22 27.39
N GLY A 286 2.08 -0.37 27.70
CA GLY A 286 1.01 0.16 26.89
C GLY A 286 0.78 -0.58 25.55
N ALA A 287 1.37 -1.78 25.38
CA ALA A 287 1.31 -2.53 24.12
C ALA A 287 -0.13 -2.80 23.65
N ALA A 288 -1.06 -3.08 24.58
CA ALA A 288 -2.47 -3.35 24.24
C ALA A 288 -3.17 -2.12 23.65
N ALA A 289 -3.01 -0.95 24.29
CA ALA A 289 -3.56 0.31 23.81
C ALA A 289 -2.93 0.68 22.45
N LYS A 290 -1.60 0.55 22.34
CA LYS A 290 -0.86 0.80 21.09
C LYS A 290 -1.32 -0.13 19.97
N ALA A 291 -1.60 -1.40 20.24
CA ALA A 291 -2.10 -2.36 19.26
C ALA A 291 -3.50 -1.95 18.73
N ARG A 292 -4.36 -1.38 19.58
CA ARG A 292 -5.66 -0.84 19.17
C ARG A 292 -5.48 0.36 18.24
N LEU A 293 -4.65 1.32 18.65
CA LEU A 293 -4.33 2.51 17.84
C LEU A 293 -3.72 2.10 16.49
N ASN A 294 -2.76 1.18 16.48
CA ASN A 294 -2.13 0.69 15.25
C ASN A 294 -3.17 0.09 14.29
N ARG A 295 -4.13 -0.66 14.85
CA ARG A 295 -5.24 -1.23 14.06
C ARG A 295 -6.08 -0.11 13.42
N SER A 296 -6.41 0.93 14.18
CA SER A 296 -7.18 2.08 13.67
C SER A 296 -6.42 2.81 12.56
N ILE A 297 -5.11 3.06 12.72
CA ILE A 297 -4.26 3.69 11.70
C ILE A 297 -4.25 2.85 10.42
N HIS A 298 -4.07 1.52 10.53
CA HIS A 298 -4.12 0.62 9.37
C HIS A 298 -5.52 0.59 8.73
N ASP A 299 -6.57 0.69 9.54
CA ASP A 299 -7.95 0.70 9.05
C ASP A 299 -8.25 2.00 8.29
N ALA A 300 -7.75 3.14 8.74
CA ALA A 300 -7.91 4.43 8.07
C ALA A 300 -7.19 4.47 6.70
N GLY A 301 -6.05 3.77 6.58
CA GLY A 301 -5.38 3.58 5.29
C GLY A 301 -4.71 4.82 4.71
N TRP A 302 -4.21 5.72 5.55
CA TRP A 302 -3.60 7.01 5.16
C TRP A 302 -2.55 6.89 4.05
N GLY A 303 -1.59 5.95 4.21
CA GLY A 303 -0.53 5.76 3.21
C GLY A 303 -1.07 5.33 1.84
N ASN A 304 -2.12 4.52 1.82
CA ASN A 304 -2.78 4.13 0.57
C ASN A 304 -3.47 5.34 -0.08
N LEU A 305 -4.18 6.16 0.71
CA LEU A 305 -4.86 7.36 0.20
C LEU A 305 -3.84 8.37 -0.35
N ALA A 306 -2.76 8.65 0.39
CA ALA A 306 -1.67 9.55 -0.05
C ALA A 306 -1.06 9.06 -1.37
N SER A 307 -0.75 7.76 -1.47
CA SER A 307 -0.20 7.17 -2.71
C SER A 307 -1.17 7.30 -3.89
N LEU A 308 -2.49 7.10 -3.63
CA LEU A 308 -3.52 7.23 -4.66
C LEU A 308 -3.66 8.69 -5.12
N LEU A 309 -3.59 9.65 -4.21
CA LEU A 309 -3.63 11.08 -4.51
C LEU A 309 -2.42 11.46 -5.38
N SER A 310 -1.21 11.08 -4.96
CA SER A 310 0.03 11.43 -5.67
C SER A 310 0.00 11.02 -7.15
N TYR A 311 -0.23 9.71 -7.44
CA TYR A 311 -0.17 9.28 -8.84
C TYR A 311 -1.36 9.75 -9.67
N LYS A 312 -2.53 9.95 -9.05
CA LYS A 312 -3.71 10.46 -9.78
C LYS A 312 -3.56 11.96 -10.09
N ALA A 313 -3.03 12.71 -9.12
CA ALA A 313 -2.73 14.14 -9.29
C ALA A 313 -1.71 14.32 -10.42
N GLU A 314 -0.61 13.60 -10.38
CA GLU A 314 0.42 13.60 -11.45
C GLU A 314 -0.22 13.35 -12.83
N SER A 315 -1.10 12.35 -12.93
CA SER A 315 -1.79 12.01 -14.18
C SER A 315 -2.74 13.10 -14.64
N ALA A 316 -3.35 13.84 -13.71
CA ALA A 316 -4.36 14.86 -13.96
C ALA A 316 -3.77 16.28 -14.08
N GLY A 317 -2.43 16.42 -14.00
CA GLY A 317 -1.79 17.75 -14.01
C GLY A 317 -2.05 18.53 -12.73
N ARG A 318 -2.30 17.84 -11.61
CA ARG A 318 -2.53 18.42 -10.28
C ARG A 318 -1.27 18.30 -9.43
N VAL A 319 -1.19 19.09 -8.38
CA VAL A 319 -0.04 19.12 -7.47
C VAL A 319 -0.43 18.55 -6.11
N VAL A 320 0.40 17.65 -5.57
CA VAL A 320 0.31 17.21 -4.18
C VAL A 320 1.55 17.71 -3.45
N VAL A 321 1.34 18.44 -2.36
CA VAL A 321 2.39 18.99 -1.51
C VAL A 321 2.33 18.28 -0.16
N THR A 322 3.48 17.92 0.41
CA THR A 322 3.54 17.37 1.77
C THR A 322 4.23 18.36 2.70
N VAL A 323 3.67 18.54 3.90
CA VAL A 323 4.17 19.51 4.90
C VAL A 323 4.53 18.76 6.20
N ASP A 324 5.39 19.40 7.01
CA ASP A 324 5.75 18.90 8.34
C ASP A 324 4.50 18.90 9.24
N PRO A 325 4.15 17.79 9.88
CA PRO A 325 2.97 17.71 10.75
C PRO A 325 3.11 18.42 12.09
N ARG A 326 4.29 18.95 12.42
CA ARG A 326 4.53 19.56 13.73
C ARG A 326 3.66 20.79 13.93
N HIS A 327 2.94 20.82 15.07
CA HIS A 327 2.09 21.92 15.56
C HIS A 327 0.85 22.23 14.72
N THR A 328 0.58 21.54 13.63
CA THR A 328 -0.62 21.79 12.78
C THR A 328 -1.92 21.75 13.60
N SER A 329 -2.04 20.83 14.57
CA SER A 329 -3.23 20.67 15.42
C SER A 329 -3.27 21.63 16.62
N GLN A 330 -2.15 22.34 16.92
CA GLN A 330 -2.04 23.25 18.07
C GLN A 330 -2.04 24.72 17.66
N THR A 331 -1.84 24.99 16.37
CA THR A 331 -1.78 26.33 15.80
C THR A 331 -3.19 26.83 15.49
N CYS A 332 -3.50 28.06 15.87
CA CYS A 332 -4.74 28.71 15.49
C CYS A 332 -4.72 29.08 14.00
N ALA A 333 -5.72 28.65 13.24
CA ALA A 333 -5.83 28.96 11.82
C ALA A 333 -6.10 30.44 11.55
N GLU A 334 -6.63 31.19 12.53
CA GLU A 334 -6.89 32.64 12.39
C GLU A 334 -5.66 33.48 12.74
N CYS A 335 -5.18 33.38 13.98
CA CYS A 335 -4.13 34.29 14.48
C CYS A 335 -2.71 33.71 14.49
N GLY A 336 -2.55 32.40 14.23
CA GLY A 336 -1.24 31.76 14.22
C GLY A 336 -0.69 31.36 15.59
N HIS A 337 -1.40 31.70 16.70
CA HIS A 337 -0.94 31.38 18.06
C HIS A 337 -0.82 29.85 18.24
N VAL A 338 0.33 29.41 18.78
CA VAL A 338 0.65 27.98 18.97
C VAL A 338 0.63 27.65 20.46
N GLU A 339 -0.32 26.85 20.88
CA GLU A 339 -0.40 26.38 22.27
C GLU A 339 -1.14 25.04 22.34
N ALA A 340 -0.64 24.14 23.19
CA ALA A 340 -1.26 22.81 23.38
C ALA A 340 -2.70 22.94 23.93
N GLY A 341 -2.98 23.94 24.74
CA GLY A 341 -4.30 24.23 25.31
C GLY A 341 -5.36 24.63 24.27
N ASN A 342 -4.93 25.04 23.07
CA ASN A 342 -5.86 25.39 21.98
C ASN A 342 -6.73 24.19 21.56
N ARG A 343 -6.23 22.94 21.67
CA ARG A 343 -6.99 21.73 21.36
C ARG A 343 -7.69 21.24 22.62
N VAL A 344 -8.91 21.72 22.84
CA VAL A 344 -9.69 21.45 24.06
C VAL A 344 -10.10 19.98 24.17
N THR A 345 -10.52 19.38 23.04
CA THR A 345 -10.85 17.96 22.96
C THR A 345 -10.35 17.38 21.62
N GLN A 346 -10.68 16.11 21.37
CA GLN A 346 -10.38 15.48 20.07
C GLN A 346 -11.03 16.25 18.91
N GLU A 347 -12.22 16.80 19.13
CA GLU A 347 -13.03 17.47 18.09
C GLU A 347 -13.08 19.00 18.23
N ALA A 348 -12.85 19.51 19.43
CA ALA A 348 -13.02 20.94 19.71
C ALA A 348 -11.68 21.67 19.79
N PHE A 349 -11.56 22.73 19.00
CA PHE A 349 -10.46 23.69 19.02
C PHE A 349 -10.99 25.03 19.55
N ARG A 350 -10.23 25.67 20.44
CA ARG A 350 -10.51 27.05 20.91
C ARG A 350 -9.19 27.75 21.23
N CYS A 351 -8.90 28.78 20.49
CA CYS A 351 -7.65 29.53 20.65
C CYS A 351 -7.64 30.30 21.99
N CYS A 352 -6.61 30.11 22.79
CA CYS A 352 -6.40 30.78 24.07
C CYS A 352 -6.10 32.30 23.89
N SER A 353 -5.59 32.68 22.71
CA SER A 353 -5.19 34.06 22.43
C SER A 353 -6.34 34.91 21.83
N CYS A 354 -6.96 34.43 20.72
CA CYS A 354 -7.97 35.23 19.99
C CYS A 354 -9.39 34.75 20.17
N GLY A 355 -9.61 33.63 20.88
CA GLY A 355 -10.94 33.08 21.12
C GLY A 355 -11.56 32.30 19.95
N HIS A 356 -10.90 32.25 18.80
CA HIS A 356 -11.40 31.50 17.63
C HIS A 356 -11.75 30.06 17.99
N ALA A 357 -12.94 29.63 17.62
CA ALA A 357 -13.45 28.26 17.89
C ALA A 357 -13.82 27.57 16.59
N ASP A 358 -13.43 26.29 16.46
CA ASP A 358 -13.63 25.50 15.23
C ASP A 358 -13.58 24.00 15.56
N HIS A 359 -13.90 23.16 14.58
CA HIS A 359 -13.59 21.74 14.66
C HIS A 359 -12.08 21.55 14.58
N ALA A 360 -11.49 20.81 15.52
CA ALA A 360 -10.04 20.66 15.64
C ALA A 360 -9.37 20.17 14.34
N ASP A 361 -9.99 19.19 13.66
CA ASP A 361 -9.46 18.63 12.42
C ASP A 361 -9.57 19.64 11.24
N ILE A 362 -10.63 20.48 11.22
CA ILE A 362 -10.78 21.53 10.19
C ILE A 362 -9.74 22.62 10.41
N ASN A 363 -9.54 23.06 11.65
CA ASN A 363 -8.48 24.03 12.00
C ASN A 363 -7.11 23.48 11.56
N ALA A 364 -6.82 22.21 11.83
CA ALA A 364 -5.59 21.56 11.40
C ALA A 364 -5.45 21.57 9.86
N ALA A 365 -6.52 21.22 9.13
CA ALA A 365 -6.52 21.22 7.68
C ALA A 365 -6.24 22.60 7.08
N ARG A 366 -6.75 23.67 7.70
CA ARG A 366 -6.45 25.06 7.30
C ARG A 366 -4.98 25.40 7.50
N ASN A 367 -4.39 24.97 8.61
CA ASN A 367 -2.96 25.16 8.89
C ASN A 367 -2.09 24.38 7.89
N ILE A 368 -2.51 23.16 7.53
CA ILE A 368 -1.84 22.33 6.51
C ILE A 368 -1.84 23.08 5.17
N LEU A 369 -2.98 23.64 4.76
CA LEU A 369 -3.06 24.42 3.52
C LEU A 369 -2.13 25.64 3.57
N ARG A 370 -2.14 26.37 4.67
CA ARG A 370 -1.26 27.55 4.85
C ARG A 370 0.22 27.17 4.70
N ALA A 371 0.64 26.06 5.34
CA ALA A 371 2.01 25.56 5.27
C ALA A 371 2.39 25.18 3.83
N GLY A 372 1.47 24.54 3.11
CA GLY A 372 1.67 24.16 1.70
C GLY A 372 1.87 25.36 0.79
N ARG A 373 1.06 26.39 0.97
CA ARG A 373 1.19 27.66 0.22
C ARG A 373 2.55 28.33 0.47
N ALA A 374 3.01 28.33 1.72
CA ALA A 374 4.32 28.88 2.08
C ALA A 374 5.45 28.12 1.38
N LEU A 375 5.40 26.79 1.36
CA LEU A 375 6.41 25.96 0.66
C LEU A 375 6.41 26.23 -0.86
N GLN A 376 5.25 26.39 -1.46
CA GLN A 376 5.14 26.67 -2.90
C GLN A 376 5.71 28.06 -3.24
N ALA A 377 5.45 29.06 -2.40
CA ALA A 377 5.99 30.41 -2.57
C ALA A 377 7.52 30.40 -2.52
N LEU A 378 8.11 29.69 -1.56
CA LEU A 378 9.57 29.54 -1.45
C LEU A 378 10.16 28.86 -2.70
N ALA A 379 9.53 27.77 -3.16
CA ALA A 379 9.99 27.05 -4.35
C ALA A 379 9.90 27.87 -5.65
N CYS A 380 9.07 28.91 -5.69
CA CYS A 380 9.01 29.84 -6.82
C CYS A 380 10.17 30.87 -6.76
N VAL A 381 10.56 31.30 -5.56
CA VAL A 381 11.67 32.25 -5.36
C VAL A 381 13.01 31.60 -5.77
N ASP A 382 13.23 30.35 -5.40
CA ASP A 382 14.48 29.64 -5.70
C ASP A 382 14.69 29.32 -7.20
N ARG A 383 13.67 29.51 -8.05
CA ARG A 383 13.75 29.26 -9.50
C ARG A 383 13.98 30.52 -10.34
N ASN A 384 13.94 31.70 -9.72
CA ASN A 384 14.22 33.00 -10.36
C ASN A 384 15.64 33.48 -10.06
#